data_d1e625c89f03158a951f00cdb79ac9c4
#
_entry.id   d1e625c89f03158a951f00cdb79ac9c4
#
_cell.length_a   1.000
_cell.length_b   1.000
_cell.length_c   1.000
_cell.angle_alpha   90.00
_cell.angle_beta   90.00
_cell.angle_gamma   90.00
#
_symmetry.space_group_name_H-M   'P 1'
#
loop_
_entity.id
_entity.type
_entity.pdbx_description
1 polymer ?
#
loop_
_entity_poly.entity_id
_entity_poly.type
_entity_poly.pdbx_seq_one_letter_code
_entity_poly.pdbx_strand_id
1 'polypeptide(L)'
;MNAEQALRLTNRVMIGFDVALASGALFAPPATLAALGHAEPSPDAEHLFRRCAPIWFTFAAAHALAAARGRPEDWWALAWLRGTELATDIVWSRSRAFERRGSRAALWLAGAANAAMAAGFAWLARK
;
A
#
# COMPACT_ATOMS: atom_id res chain seq x y z
N MET A 1 4.69 -24.40 0.66
CA MET A 1 4.41 -23.16 1.46
C MET A 1 2.93 -23.15 1.76
N ASN A 2 2.53 -23.11 3.02
CA ASN A 2 1.11 -23.00 3.41
C ASN A 2 0.65 -21.54 3.41
N ALA A 3 -0.68 -21.31 3.53
CA ALA A 3 -1.28 -19.96 3.46
C ALA A 3 -0.73 -19.00 4.52
N GLU A 4 -0.48 -19.48 5.74
CA GLU A 4 0.09 -18.67 6.81
C GLU A 4 1.52 -18.22 6.47
N GLN A 5 2.36 -19.13 6.00
CA GLN A 5 3.72 -18.82 5.57
C GLN A 5 3.73 -17.81 4.42
N ALA A 6 2.80 -17.96 3.46
CA ALA A 6 2.66 -17.01 2.35
C ALA A 6 2.28 -15.61 2.85
N LEU A 7 1.31 -15.49 3.76
CA LEU A 7 0.91 -14.21 4.33
C LEU A 7 2.02 -13.54 5.15
N ARG A 8 2.75 -14.32 5.95
CA ARG A 8 3.92 -13.81 6.70
C ARG A 8 5.05 -13.36 5.78
N LEU A 9 5.28 -14.05 4.67
CA LEU A 9 6.24 -13.61 3.64
C LEU A 9 5.76 -12.34 2.96
N THR A 10 4.50 -12.27 2.55
CA THR A 10 3.89 -11.05 1.98
C THR A 10 4.06 -9.87 2.94
N ASN A 11 3.79 -10.05 4.22
CA ASN A 11 4.00 -9.01 5.24
C ASN A 11 5.44 -8.47 5.24
N ARG A 12 6.44 -9.34 5.15
CA ARG A 12 7.85 -8.93 5.10
C ARG A 12 8.20 -8.19 3.82
N VAL A 13 7.69 -8.63 2.68
CA VAL A 13 7.86 -7.96 1.39
C VAL A 13 7.27 -6.56 1.42
N MET A 14 6.12 -6.40 2.07
CA MET A 14 5.46 -5.09 2.18
C MET A 14 6.26 -4.07 3.00
N ILE A 15 7.10 -4.49 3.95
CA ILE A 15 8.02 -3.56 4.63
C ILE A 15 8.92 -2.86 3.61
N GLY A 16 9.56 -3.65 2.74
CA GLY A 16 10.44 -3.10 1.69
C GLY A 16 9.69 -2.25 0.68
N PHE A 17 8.51 -2.69 0.27
CA PHE A 17 7.66 -1.96 -0.68
C PHE A 17 7.23 -0.59 -0.12
N ASP A 18 6.69 -0.54 1.10
CA ASP A 18 6.21 0.69 1.71
C ASP A 18 7.38 1.66 2.02
N VAL A 19 8.56 1.15 2.41
CA VAL A 19 9.78 1.97 2.55
C VAL A 19 10.21 2.54 1.19
N ALA A 20 10.22 1.75 0.14
CA ALA A 20 10.61 2.19 -1.20
C ALA A 20 9.63 3.26 -1.72
N LEU A 21 8.32 3.04 -1.54
CA LEU A 21 7.28 3.98 -1.95
C LEU A 21 7.38 5.29 -1.16
N ALA A 22 7.55 5.23 0.16
CA ALA A 22 7.73 6.39 1.03
C ALA A 22 8.98 7.19 0.65
N SER A 23 10.10 6.50 0.42
CA SER A 23 11.36 7.14 0.02
C SER A 23 11.25 7.77 -1.36
N GLY A 24 10.62 7.08 -2.31
CA GLY A 24 10.35 7.59 -3.64
C GLY A 24 9.45 8.83 -3.62
N ALA A 25 8.38 8.81 -2.83
CA ALA A 25 7.50 9.96 -2.66
C ALA A 25 8.21 11.17 -2.05
N LEU A 26 9.11 10.93 -1.08
CA LEU A 26 9.82 11.99 -0.38
C LEU A 26 10.92 12.63 -1.23
N PHE A 27 11.75 11.82 -1.89
CA PHE A 27 12.98 12.26 -2.54
C PHE A 27 12.90 12.38 -4.06
N ALA A 28 11.99 11.63 -4.71
CA ALA A 28 11.84 11.59 -6.15
C ALA A 28 10.37 11.50 -6.59
N PRO A 29 9.48 12.43 -6.13
CA PRO A 29 8.04 12.34 -6.40
C PRO A 29 7.68 12.28 -7.89
N PRO A 30 8.30 13.05 -8.82
CA PRO A 30 7.95 12.96 -10.24
C PRO A 30 8.22 11.57 -10.83
N ALA A 31 9.39 11.00 -10.54
CA ALA A 31 9.78 9.69 -11.05
C ALA A 31 8.90 8.58 -10.46
N THR A 32 8.56 8.69 -9.17
CA THR A 32 7.70 7.70 -8.49
C THR A 32 6.27 7.76 -9.03
N LEU A 33 5.71 8.96 -9.21
CA LEU A 33 4.39 9.15 -9.82
C LEU A 33 4.35 8.62 -11.25
N ALA A 34 5.39 8.86 -12.05
CA ALA A 34 5.50 8.32 -13.40
C ALA A 34 5.50 6.77 -13.39
N ALA A 35 6.25 6.15 -12.45
CA ALA A 35 6.29 4.70 -12.28
C ALA A 35 4.92 4.12 -11.87
N LEU A 36 4.12 4.90 -11.13
CA LEU A 36 2.75 4.55 -10.76
C LEU A 36 1.72 4.85 -11.87
N GLY A 37 2.15 5.29 -13.05
CA GLY A 37 1.30 5.54 -14.20
C GLY A 37 0.81 6.99 -14.36
N HIS A 38 1.33 7.95 -13.57
CA HIS A 38 1.05 9.38 -13.69
C HIS A 38 2.14 10.07 -14.50
N ALA A 39 2.02 10.08 -15.83
CA ALA A 39 3.09 10.52 -16.72
C ALA A 39 3.45 12.02 -16.62
N GLU A 40 2.53 12.85 -16.19
CA GLU A 40 2.71 14.31 -16.14
C GLU A 40 2.05 14.86 -14.86
N PRO A 41 2.63 14.63 -13.66
CA PRO A 41 2.09 15.17 -12.42
C PRO A 41 2.24 16.69 -12.39
N SER A 42 1.20 17.38 -11.88
CA SER A 42 1.32 18.81 -11.59
C SER A 42 2.21 19.04 -10.37
N PRO A 43 2.79 20.25 -10.20
CA PRO A 43 3.56 20.59 -8.99
C PRO A 43 2.77 20.35 -7.70
N ASP A 44 1.47 20.64 -7.68
CA ASP A 44 0.62 20.38 -6.53
C ASP A 44 0.48 18.89 -6.24
N ALA A 45 0.34 18.05 -7.27
CA ALA A 45 0.30 16.60 -7.12
C ALA A 45 1.61 16.05 -6.54
N GLU A 46 2.76 16.58 -6.99
CA GLU A 46 4.06 16.20 -6.45
C GLU A 46 4.21 16.59 -4.97
N HIS A 47 3.78 17.80 -4.59
CA HIS A 47 3.81 18.25 -3.21
C HIS A 47 2.89 17.44 -2.31
N LEU A 48 1.66 17.15 -2.74
CA LEU A 48 0.73 16.30 -2.01
C LEU A 48 1.27 14.88 -1.86
N PHE A 49 1.82 14.32 -2.93
CA PHE A 49 2.41 12.98 -2.90
C PHE A 49 3.58 12.90 -1.93
N ARG A 50 4.46 13.91 -1.90
CA ARG A 50 5.55 14.02 -0.93
C ARG A 50 5.03 14.03 0.51
N ARG A 51 3.91 14.71 0.78
CA ARG A 51 3.29 14.74 2.12
C ARG A 51 2.69 13.39 2.54
N CYS A 52 2.44 12.48 1.60
CA CYS A 52 1.99 11.12 1.91
C CYS A 52 3.12 10.19 2.38
N ALA A 53 4.40 10.53 2.17
CA ALA A 53 5.53 9.68 2.55
C ALA A 53 5.48 9.17 4.00
N PRO A 54 5.17 10.00 5.03
CA PRO A 54 5.05 9.52 6.41
C PRO A 54 3.98 8.44 6.60
N ILE A 55 2.93 8.42 5.78
CA ILE A 55 1.87 7.41 5.85
C ILE A 55 2.44 6.04 5.49
N TRP A 56 3.18 5.93 4.38
CA TRP A 56 3.81 4.68 3.96
C TRP A 56 4.94 4.23 4.90
N PHE A 57 5.69 5.16 5.49
CA PHE A 57 6.63 4.79 6.57
C PHE A 57 5.89 4.23 7.79
N THR A 58 4.71 4.75 8.13
CA THR A 58 3.86 4.18 9.20
C THR A 58 3.38 2.78 8.84
N PHE A 59 3.01 2.54 7.59
CA PHE A 59 2.65 1.20 7.10
C PHE A 59 3.83 0.25 7.21
N ALA A 60 5.01 0.66 6.76
CA ALA A 60 6.22 -0.15 6.90
C ALA A 60 6.53 -0.50 8.37
N ALA A 61 6.37 0.45 9.27
CA ALA A 61 6.54 0.23 10.71
C ALA A 61 5.52 -0.76 11.27
N ALA A 62 4.24 -0.65 10.87
CA ALA A 62 3.19 -1.58 11.27
C ALA A 62 3.49 -3.01 10.77
N HIS A 63 3.93 -3.16 9.52
CA HIS A 63 4.37 -4.44 8.96
C HIS A 63 5.57 -5.02 9.70
N ALA A 64 6.55 -4.19 10.06
CA ALA A 64 7.72 -4.60 10.85
C ALA A 64 7.33 -5.06 12.25
N LEU A 65 6.43 -4.35 12.93
CA LEU A 65 5.90 -4.74 14.23
C LEU A 65 5.19 -6.10 14.18
N ALA A 66 4.32 -6.31 13.19
CA ALA A 66 3.62 -7.58 13.01
C ALA A 66 4.61 -8.72 12.69
N ALA A 67 5.66 -8.44 11.90
CA ALA A 67 6.71 -9.43 11.63
C ALA A 67 7.51 -9.81 12.89
N ALA A 68 7.74 -8.84 13.78
CA ALA A 68 8.54 -9.04 14.99
C ALA A 68 7.74 -9.68 16.14
N ARG A 69 6.48 -9.25 16.35
CA ARG A 69 5.68 -9.65 17.51
C ARG A 69 4.65 -10.74 17.17
N GLY A 70 4.02 -10.62 15.98
CA GLY A 70 3.05 -11.58 15.49
C GLY A 70 1.76 -11.68 16.32
N ARG A 71 1.40 -10.62 17.06
CA ARG A 71 0.23 -10.59 17.93
C ARG A 71 -1.06 -10.40 17.14
N PRO A 72 -2.22 -10.91 17.61
CA PRO A 72 -3.51 -10.69 16.94
C PRO A 72 -3.81 -9.22 16.65
N GLU A 73 -3.53 -8.32 17.59
CA GLU A 73 -3.76 -6.87 17.41
C GLU A 73 -2.89 -6.26 16.31
N ASP A 74 -1.68 -6.75 16.10
CA ASP A 74 -0.80 -6.28 15.02
C ASP A 74 -1.39 -6.67 13.65
N TRP A 75 -1.90 -7.91 13.53
CA TRP A 75 -2.55 -8.39 12.31
C TRP A 75 -3.87 -7.67 12.03
N TRP A 76 -4.66 -7.35 13.08
CA TRP A 76 -5.86 -6.53 12.94
C TRP A 76 -5.54 -5.12 12.48
N ALA A 77 -4.50 -4.49 13.02
CA ALA A 77 -4.04 -3.18 12.57
C ALA A 77 -3.67 -3.18 11.08
N LEU A 78 -2.93 -4.21 10.62
CA LEU A 78 -2.59 -4.36 9.20
C LEU A 78 -3.81 -4.62 8.32
N ALA A 79 -4.76 -5.44 8.77
CA ALA A 79 -6.01 -5.67 8.06
C ALA A 79 -6.79 -4.36 7.87
N TRP A 80 -6.85 -3.53 8.91
CA TRP A 80 -7.47 -2.21 8.85
C TRP A 80 -6.75 -1.27 7.88
N LEU A 81 -5.42 -1.15 8.00
CA LEU A 81 -4.62 -0.27 7.13
C LEU A 81 -4.79 -0.65 5.65
N ARG A 82 -4.68 -1.93 5.30
CA ARG A 82 -4.87 -2.39 3.91
C ARG A 82 -6.32 -2.27 3.46
N GLY A 83 -7.28 -2.39 4.38
CA GLY A 83 -8.69 -2.12 4.10
C GLY A 83 -8.97 -0.65 3.77
N THR A 84 -8.32 0.30 4.47
CA THR A 84 -8.43 1.73 4.16
C THR A 84 -7.80 2.09 2.81
N GLU A 85 -6.66 1.49 2.45
CA GLU A 85 -6.07 1.63 1.12
C GLU A 85 -7.03 1.14 0.02
N LEU A 86 -7.65 -0.03 0.20
CA LEU A 86 -8.66 -0.53 -0.73
C LEU A 86 -9.82 0.46 -0.89
N ALA A 87 -10.32 1.03 0.21
CA ALA A 87 -11.41 2.03 0.15
C ALA A 87 -10.97 3.27 -0.63
N THR A 88 -9.73 3.73 -0.43
CA THR A 88 -9.14 4.83 -1.17
C THR A 88 -9.02 4.51 -2.66
N ASP A 89 -8.54 3.33 -3.02
CA ASP A 89 -8.43 2.86 -4.41
C ASP A 89 -9.78 2.84 -5.11
N ILE A 90 -10.84 2.39 -4.43
CA ILE A 90 -12.22 2.39 -4.97
C ILE A 90 -12.70 3.81 -5.24
N VAL A 91 -12.48 4.75 -4.32
CA VAL A 91 -12.86 6.15 -4.50
C VAL A 91 -12.08 6.78 -5.65
N TRP A 92 -10.78 6.56 -5.70
CA TRP A 92 -9.90 7.11 -6.72
C TRP A 92 -10.12 6.52 -8.11
N SER A 93 -10.61 5.27 -8.20
CA SER A 93 -10.94 4.65 -9.49
C SER A 93 -11.96 5.45 -10.31
N ARG A 94 -12.69 6.35 -9.65
CA ARG A 94 -13.65 7.27 -10.27
C ARG A 94 -13.04 8.61 -10.69
N SER A 95 -11.79 8.86 -10.32
CA SER A 95 -11.10 10.10 -10.67
C SER A 95 -10.62 10.09 -12.11
N ARG A 96 -10.73 11.26 -12.79
CA ARG A 96 -10.19 11.47 -14.14
C ARG A 96 -8.66 11.27 -14.21
N ALA A 97 -7.95 11.43 -13.09
CA ALA A 97 -6.52 11.18 -13.03
C ALA A 97 -6.14 9.74 -13.43
N PHE A 98 -7.07 8.78 -13.33
CA PHE A 98 -6.89 7.36 -13.67
C PHE A 98 -7.60 6.95 -14.97
N GLU A 99 -7.91 7.88 -15.86
CA GLU A 99 -8.54 7.56 -17.15
C GLU A 99 -7.58 6.83 -18.10
N ARG A 100 -6.26 7.01 -17.94
CA ARG A 100 -5.26 6.28 -18.73
C ARG A 100 -5.31 4.79 -18.39
N ARG A 101 -5.32 3.94 -19.42
CA ARG A 101 -5.49 2.50 -19.29
C ARG A 101 -4.47 1.84 -18.35
N GLY A 102 -3.20 2.27 -18.39
CA GLY A 102 -2.14 1.75 -17.53
C GLY A 102 -2.33 2.13 -16.06
N SER A 103 -2.66 3.40 -15.76
CA SER A 103 -2.91 3.87 -14.40
C SER A 103 -4.11 3.17 -13.75
N ARG A 104 -5.17 2.95 -14.54
CA ARG A 104 -6.37 2.25 -14.06
C ARG A 104 -6.09 0.78 -13.77
N ALA A 105 -5.33 0.10 -14.62
CA ALA A 105 -4.94 -1.28 -14.40
C ALA A 105 -4.07 -1.44 -13.15
N ALA A 106 -3.10 -0.54 -12.94
CA ALA A 106 -2.26 -0.52 -11.75
C ALA A 106 -3.08 -0.30 -10.48
N LEU A 107 -4.04 0.62 -10.51
CA LEU A 107 -4.95 0.89 -9.39
C LEU A 107 -5.82 -0.33 -9.02
N TRP A 108 -6.40 -1.00 -10.02
CA TRP A 108 -7.19 -2.22 -9.77
C TRP A 108 -6.34 -3.37 -9.25
N LEU A 109 -5.11 -3.51 -9.71
CA LEU A 109 -4.17 -4.51 -9.19
C LEU A 109 -3.80 -4.22 -7.74
N ALA A 110 -3.51 -2.95 -7.41
CA ALA A 110 -3.24 -2.52 -6.04
C ALA A 110 -4.45 -2.77 -5.13
N GLY A 111 -5.65 -2.40 -5.56
CA GLY A 111 -6.89 -2.64 -4.82
C GLY A 111 -7.14 -4.13 -4.56
N ALA A 112 -6.94 -5.00 -5.56
CA ALA A 112 -7.07 -6.44 -5.39
C ALA A 112 -6.04 -7.00 -4.41
N ALA A 113 -4.79 -6.53 -4.47
CA ALA A 113 -3.74 -6.91 -3.52
C ALA A 113 -4.07 -6.45 -2.09
N ASN A 114 -4.54 -5.20 -1.92
CA ASN A 114 -4.97 -4.66 -0.63
C ASN A 114 -6.15 -5.46 -0.05
N ALA A 115 -7.14 -5.84 -0.87
CA ALA A 115 -8.26 -6.68 -0.45
C ALA A 115 -7.79 -8.06 0.04
N ALA A 116 -6.91 -8.71 -0.72
CA ALA A 116 -6.35 -10.01 -0.35
C ALA A 116 -5.53 -9.94 0.94
N MET A 117 -4.70 -8.89 1.10
CA MET A 117 -3.92 -8.67 2.32
C MET A 117 -4.82 -8.37 3.51
N ALA A 118 -5.83 -7.51 3.38
CA ALA A 118 -6.76 -7.20 4.47
C ALA A 118 -7.48 -8.46 4.97
N ALA A 119 -8.01 -9.27 4.05
CA ALA A 119 -8.66 -10.53 4.39
C ALA A 119 -7.69 -11.53 5.03
N GLY A 120 -6.49 -11.67 4.47
CA GLY A 120 -5.46 -12.59 4.96
C GLY A 120 -4.95 -12.21 6.35
N PHE A 121 -4.69 -10.94 6.61
CA PHE A 121 -4.24 -10.46 7.93
C PHE A 121 -5.37 -10.58 8.97
N ALA A 122 -6.63 -10.28 8.61
CA ALA A 122 -7.78 -10.53 9.48
C ALA A 122 -7.95 -12.01 9.83
N TRP A 123 -7.61 -12.92 8.91
CA TRP A 123 -7.59 -14.35 9.20
C TRP A 123 -6.45 -14.72 10.13
N LEU A 124 -5.23 -14.18 9.97
CA LEU A 124 -4.12 -14.39 10.90
C LEU A 124 -4.44 -13.88 12.32
N ALA A 125 -5.16 -12.77 12.42
CA ALA A 125 -5.55 -12.18 13.70
C ALA A 125 -6.54 -13.02 14.51
N ARG A 126 -7.21 -13.99 13.87
CA ARG A 126 -8.20 -14.88 14.51
C ARG A 126 -7.63 -16.22 14.95
N LYS A 127 -6.37 -16.48 14.64
CA LYS A 127 -5.65 -17.69 15.03
C LYS A 127 -5.01 -17.58 16.40
#